data_0b5b2e5e0e46bd85b7f58c7c359aba63
#
_entry.id   0b5b2e5e0e46bd85b7f58c7c359aba63
#
_cell.length_a   1.000
_cell.length_b   1.000
_cell.length_c   1.000
_cell.angle_alpha   90.00
_cell.angle_beta   90.00
_cell.angle_gamma   90.00
#
_symmetry.space_group_name_H-M   'P 1'
#
loop_
_entity.id
_entity.type
_entity.pdbx_description
1 polymer ?
#
loop_
_entity_poly.entity_id
_entity_poly.type
_entity_poly.pdbx_seq_one_letter_code
_entity_poly.pdbx_strand_id
1 'polypeptide(L)'
;MTAQGNIYGINGPIIYLKGDSGFQMNEMVYVGTGRLVGEVIGLTSERTTIEVYEETTGLKPGEPVAGTGAPVSATLAPGILTSIFDGIERPLNAIQKESGCYIDRGIHADSLDTKKKWHAHMTVKKGDRLYPGAVIAEVPETRAITHKVMVPPDMEGFVLSVAEDGDYTIEEPLVTIQKKDGSEAVLSMTQKWPIRIPRPVSRRYPASRPLITGQRIVDTLFPLAKGGTAAIPGGFGTGKTMMQHQIAKWSDADIIIYIGCGERGNEMTQVLEEFSQLDDPRTGNPLMERTTLIANTSNMPVAAREASLYSGLTLAEYYRDMGYHVAIMADSTSRWAEALRELSGRLEEMPAEEGFPAYLASRLSQFYERAGMVQNLNGSEGSVSIIGAVSPQGGDFSEPVTQNTKRFVRCFWGLDKNLAYARHFPAIQWLTSYSEYLTDLSGWYETNVDKSFVEYRNRLVMLLNQESSLMEIVKLIGSDVLPDDQKLVLEIARVIRLGFLQQNAFHKDDTCVPLKKQFKMMEIILYLYEKCRALISMGMPVSVLKEEKIFERVIAIRYDVPNDRPDMFDGYKKQIDDFYNSVMERNA
;
A
#
# COMPACT_ATOMS: atom_id res chain seq x y z
N MET A 1 -29.14 28.83 3.59
CA MET A 1 -28.74 29.07 5.01
C MET A 1 -28.04 27.80 5.45
N THR A 2 -26.85 27.90 6.02
CA THR A 2 -26.14 26.75 6.59
C THR A 2 -26.90 26.25 7.82
N ALA A 3 -27.03 24.92 7.96
CA ALA A 3 -27.71 24.29 9.08
C ALA A 3 -27.02 24.65 10.41
N GLN A 4 -27.80 24.86 11.47
CA GLN A 4 -27.30 25.20 12.80
C GLN A 4 -28.08 24.41 13.88
N GLY A 5 -27.35 24.03 14.93
CA GLY A 5 -27.91 23.32 16.08
C GLY A 5 -27.11 23.58 17.34
N ASN A 6 -27.57 23.04 18.45
CA ASN A 6 -26.86 23.12 19.73
C ASN A 6 -26.59 21.72 20.27
N ILE A 7 -25.46 21.53 20.92
CA ILE A 7 -25.08 20.28 21.58
C ILE A 7 -26.11 19.94 22.65
N TYR A 8 -26.73 18.77 22.54
CA TYR A 8 -27.60 18.19 23.53
C TYR A 8 -26.90 17.23 24.47
N GLY A 9 -26.01 16.39 23.91
CA GLY A 9 -25.27 15.37 24.66
C GLY A 9 -23.90 15.10 24.05
N ILE A 10 -23.00 14.62 24.89
CA ILE A 10 -21.60 14.31 24.52
C ILE A 10 -21.25 12.93 25.06
N ASN A 11 -20.73 12.04 24.20
CA ASN A 11 -20.22 10.71 24.57
C ASN A 11 -18.87 10.46 23.89
N GLY A 12 -17.78 10.94 24.52
CA GLY A 12 -16.44 10.90 23.90
C GLY A 12 -16.42 11.70 22.58
N PRO A 13 -16.02 11.11 21.47
CA PRO A 13 -15.98 11.79 20.16
C PRO A 13 -17.36 11.97 19.54
N ILE A 14 -18.43 11.41 20.12
CA ILE A 14 -19.79 11.47 19.59
C ILE A 14 -20.57 12.59 20.25
N ILE A 15 -21.15 13.45 19.43
CA ILE A 15 -21.99 14.57 19.83
C ILE A 15 -23.42 14.34 19.33
N TYR A 16 -24.38 14.67 20.18
CA TYR A 16 -25.80 14.57 19.85
C TYR A 16 -26.44 15.94 19.82
N LEU A 17 -27.19 16.21 18.77
CA LEU A 17 -28.12 17.35 18.70
C LEU A 17 -29.55 16.83 18.78
N LYS A 18 -30.46 17.63 19.32
CA LYS A 18 -31.87 17.27 19.45
C LYS A 18 -32.64 17.66 18.19
N GLY A 19 -33.37 16.71 17.62
CA GLY A 19 -34.21 16.90 16.45
C GLY A 19 -33.46 16.94 15.12
N ASP A 20 -34.22 17.20 14.05
CA ASP A 20 -33.66 17.45 12.72
C ASP A 20 -33.29 18.94 12.63
N SER A 21 -31.99 19.19 12.56
CA SER A 21 -31.45 20.56 12.47
C SER A 21 -31.11 20.96 11.02
N GLY A 22 -31.61 20.21 10.03
CA GLY A 22 -31.42 20.50 8.60
C GLY A 22 -30.01 20.20 8.05
N PHE A 23 -29.22 19.42 8.77
CA PHE A 23 -27.93 18.90 8.29
C PHE A 23 -28.14 17.80 7.27
N GLN A 24 -27.09 17.55 6.46
CA GLN A 24 -27.06 16.43 5.52
C GLN A 24 -26.17 15.29 6.06
N MET A 25 -26.41 14.07 5.60
CA MET A 25 -25.57 12.92 5.90
C MET A 25 -24.14 13.14 5.35
N ASN A 26 -23.13 12.83 6.15
CA ASN A 26 -21.71 13.06 5.88
C ASN A 26 -21.31 14.54 5.77
N GLU A 27 -22.18 15.47 6.15
CA GLU A 27 -21.84 16.89 6.15
C GLU A 27 -20.75 17.20 7.17
N MET A 28 -19.74 17.96 6.74
CA MET A 28 -18.74 18.53 7.63
C MET A 28 -19.36 19.63 8.48
N VAL A 29 -19.12 19.60 9.77
CA VAL A 29 -19.64 20.57 10.74
C VAL A 29 -18.52 21.12 11.62
N TYR A 30 -18.75 22.32 12.15
CA TYR A 30 -17.91 22.91 13.19
C TYR A 30 -18.64 22.84 14.53
N VAL A 31 -18.03 22.18 15.52
CA VAL A 31 -18.64 21.88 16.82
C VAL A 31 -18.05 22.79 17.90
N GLY A 32 -18.95 23.40 18.68
CA GLY A 32 -18.61 24.23 19.82
C GLY A 32 -18.00 25.59 19.46
N THR A 33 -17.69 26.37 20.48
CA THR A 33 -17.03 27.68 20.34
C THR A 33 -15.62 27.58 19.79
N GLY A 34 -14.95 26.44 20.03
CA GLY A 34 -13.63 26.10 19.49
C GLY A 34 -13.65 25.66 18.02
N ARG A 35 -14.84 25.56 17.39
CA ARG A 35 -15.01 25.16 15.97
C ARG A 35 -14.32 23.83 15.63
N LEU A 36 -14.42 22.82 16.48
CA LEU A 36 -13.84 21.51 16.22
C LEU A 36 -14.44 20.88 14.97
N VAL A 37 -13.64 20.26 14.15
CA VAL A 37 -14.10 19.60 12.93
C VAL A 37 -14.84 18.30 13.26
N GLY A 38 -16.02 18.12 12.69
CA GLY A 38 -16.83 16.90 12.83
C GLY A 38 -17.58 16.55 11.55
N GLU A 39 -18.18 15.38 11.53
CA GLU A 39 -18.99 14.84 10.45
C GLU A 39 -20.33 14.34 10.98
N VAL A 40 -21.40 14.59 10.25
CA VAL A 40 -22.73 14.04 10.55
C VAL A 40 -22.78 12.58 10.12
N ILE A 41 -22.88 11.68 11.09
CA ILE A 41 -22.85 10.22 10.86
C ILE A 41 -24.20 9.53 11.03
N GLY A 42 -25.21 10.26 11.54
CA GLY A 42 -26.56 9.72 11.70
C GLY A 42 -27.61 10.83 11.84
N LEU A 43 -28.72 10.63 11.13
CA LEU A 43 -29.86 11.53 11.13
C LEU A 43 -31.12 10.75 11.40
N THR A 44 -31.90 11.20 12.43
CA THR A 44 -33.24 10.72 12.71
C THR A 44 -34.13 11.94 13.01
N SER A 45 -35.44 11.76 13.00
CA SER A 45 -36.38 12.83 13.39
C SER A 45 -36.17 13.36 14.81
N GLU A 46 -35.54 12.58 15.67
CA GLU A 46 -35.36 12.91 17.09
C GLU A 46 -33.92 13.39 17.39
N ARG A 47 -32.94 12.99 16.59
CA ARG A 47 -31.53 13.17 16.91
C ARG A 47 -30.65 13.25 15.67
N THR A 48 -29.76 14.25 15.67
CA THR A 48 -28.59 14.30 14.78
C THR A 48 -27.35 13.81 15.54
N THR A 49 -26.63 12.86 14.99
CA THR A 49 -25.39 12.28 15.57
C THR A 49 -24.20 12.76 14.79
N ILE A 50 -23.21 13.30 15.48
CA ILE A 50 -21.99 13.88 14.90
C ILE A 50 -20.78 13.19 15.51
N GLU A 51 -19.85 12.82 14.69
CA GLU A 51 -18.53 12.34 15.06
C GLU A 51 -17.53 13.50 14.95
N VAL A 52 -16.77 13.76 16.03
CA VAL A 52 -15.79 14.86 16.08
C VAL A 52 -14.38 14.30 15.91
N TYR A 53 -13.63 14.86 14.99
CA TYR A 53 -12.26 14.45 14.63
C TYR A 53 -11.18 14.98 15.57
N GLU A 54 -11.55 15.78 16.54
CA GLU A 54 -10.66 16.38 17.52
C GLU A 54 -11.05 16.00 18.95
N GLU A 55 -10.20 16.34 19.92
CA GLU A 55 -10.45 16.08 21.33
C GLU A 55 -11.65 16.91 21.83
N THR A 56 -12.66 16.22 22.35
CA THR A 56 -13.92 16.83 22.79
C THR A 56 -13.92 17.29 24.26
N THR A 57 -12.85 17.06 25.00
CA THR A 57 -12.73 17.45 26.40
C THR A 57 -12.97 18.94 26.58
N GLY A 58 -13.91 19.31 27.45
CA GLY A 58 -14.27 20.71 27.72
C GLY A 58 -15.41 21.28 26.88
N LEU A 59 -15.94 20.55 25.86
CA LEU A 59 -17.23 20.89 25.25
C LEU A 59 -18.36 20.77 26.25
N LYS A 60 -19.41 21.60 26.07
CA LYS A 60 -20.56 21.64 26.98
C LYS A 60 -21.88 21.55 26.18
N PRO A 61 -22.91 20.91 26.76
CA PRO A 61 -24.27 21.04 26.23
C PRO A 61 -24.65 22.51 26.08
N GLY A 62 -25.35 22.84 25.00
CA GLY A 62 -25.75 24.20 24.65
C GLY A 62 -24.77 24.94 23.72
N GLU A 63 -23.54 24.46 23.53
CA GLU A 63 -22.64 25.08 22.56
C GLU A 63 -23.15 24.91 21.11
N PRO A 64 -22.83 25.86 20.21
CA PRO A 64 -23.35 25.85 18.85
C PRO A 64 -22.64 24.81 17.98
N VAL A 65 -23.41 24.30 17.01
CA VAL A 65 -22.88 23.49 15.91
C VAL A 65 -23.33 24.13 14.59
N ALA A 66 -22.37 24.35 13.68
CA ALA A 66 -22.62 24.98 12.39
C ALA A 66 -22.25 24.06 11.24
N GLY A 67 -23.16 23.83 10.29
CA GLY A 67 -22.94 23.08 9.08
C GLY A 67 -22.12 23.86 8.04
N THR A 68 -21.43 23.15 7.19
CA THR A 68 -20.71 23.72 6.04
C THR A 68 -21.51 23.61 4.74
N GLY A 69 -22.53 22.75 4.70
CA GLY A 69 -23.29 22.41 3.50
C GLY A 69 -22.55 21.49 2.54
N ALA A 70 -21.38 20.97 2.92
CA ALA A 70 -20.55 20.09 2.10
C ALA A 70 -20.00 18.92 2.95
N PRO A 71 -19.77 17.75 2.36
CA PRO A 71 -19.16 16.62 3.05
C PRO A 71 -17.68 16.88 3.37
N VAL A 72 -17.14 16.08 4.31
CA VAL A 72 -15.71 16.08 4.59
C VAL A 72 -14.95 15.71 3.31
N SER A 73 -14.10 16.62 2.86
CA SER A 73 -13.46 16.55 1.54
C SER A 73 -11.96 16.80 1.65
N ALA A 74 -11.20 16.07 0.83
CA ALA A 74 -9.78 16.34 0.64
C ALA A 74 -9.56 17.51 -0.34
N THR A 75 -8.53 18.30 -0.08
CA THR A 75 -8.07 19.40 -0.95
C THR A 75 -7.00 18.88 -1.89
N LEU A 76 -7.32 18.84 -3.17
CA LEU A 76 -6.50 18.20 -4.20
C LEU A 76 -5.84 19.28 -5.08
N ALA A 77 -4.52 19.46 -4.94
CA ALA A 77 -3.73 20.44 -5.67
C ALA A 77 -2.23 20.09 -5.61
N PRO A 78 -1.32 20.79 -6.33
CA PRO A 78 0.12 20.64 -6.14
C PRO A 78 0.55 20.95 -4.70
N GLY A 79 1.45 20.13 -4.14
CA GLY A 79 1.95 20.26 -2.76
C GLY A 79 1.50 19.14 -1.84
N ILE A 80 0.74 18.17 -2.33
CA ILE A 80 0.39 16.95 -1.61
C ILE A 80 1.63 16.07 -1.41
N LEU A 81 2.45 15.89 -2.45
CA LEU A 81 3.71 15.17 -2.33
C LEU A 81 4.68 15.90 -1.39
N THR A 82 5.53 15.15 -0.71
CA THR A 82 6.44 15.61 0.34
C THR A 82 5.78 16.09 1.64
N SER A 83 4.44 16.12 1.68
CA SER A 83 3.69 16.57 2.85
C SER A 83 3.39 15.44 3.82
N ILE A 84 3.19 15.84 5.08
CA ILE A 84 2.80 14.96 6.17
C ILE A 84 1.50 15.50 6.73
N PHE A 85 0.45 14.69 6.61
CA PHE A 85 -0.90 15.04 7.05
C PHE A 85 -1.32 14.21 8.25
N ASP A 86 -2.30 14.70 8.99
CA ASP A 86 -3.08 13.88 9.92
C ASP A 86 -4.22 13.14 9.18
N GLY A 87 -5.10 12.46 9.95
CA GLY A 87 -6.18 11.65 9.38
C GLY A 87 -7.22 12.41 8.55
N ILE A 88 -7.32 13.73 8.70
CA ILE A 88 -8.27 14.61 7.98
C ILE A 88 -7.56 15.66 7.12
N GLU A 89 -6.34 15.32 6.66
CA GLU A 89 -5.54 16.16 5.76
C GLU A 89 -5.09 17.50 6.34
N ARG A 90 -4.92 17.62 7.67
CA ARG A 90 -4.27 18.80 8.25
C ARG A 90 -2.74 18.64 8.20
N PRO A 91 -1.98 19.63 7.69
CA PRO A 91 -0.55 19.50 7.54
C PRO A 91 0.17 19.61 8.89
N LEU A 92 0.78 18.51 9.36
CA LEU A 92 1.41 18.44 10.68
C LEU A 92 2.57 19.42 10.86
N ASN A 93 3.32 19.71 9.80
CA ASN A 93 4.40 20.69 9.83
C ASN A 93 3.89 22.13 10.04
N ALA A 94 2.73 22.48 9.50
CA ALA A 94 2.11 23.78 9.71
C ALA A 94 1.56 23.90 11.14
N ILE A 95 0.87 22.87 11.61
CA ILE A 95 0.35 22.80 12.98
C ILE A 95 1.50 22.90 14.00
N GLN A 96 2.63 22.21 13.78
CA GLN A 96 3.80 22.28 14.67
C GLN A 96 4.37 23.71 14.78
N LYS A 97 4.37 24.47 13.68
CA LYS A 97 4.84 25.87 13.70
C LYS A 97 3.90 26.79 14.49
N GLU A 98 2.61 26.48 14.50
CA GLU A 98 1.58 27.30 15.16
C GLU A 98 1.40 26.94 16.64
N SER A 99 1.34 25.66 16.98
CA SER A 99 1.03 25.17 18.33
C SER A 99 2.19 24.45 19.04
N GLY A 100 3.36 24.32 18.40
CA GLY A 100 4.52 23.64 19.00
C GLY A 100 4.40 22.12 18.98
N CYS A 101 4.77 21.46 20.09
CA CYS A 101 4.84 19.98 20.17
C CYS A 101 3.49 19.31 20.37
N TYR A 102 2.42 20.05 20.62
CA TYR A 102 1.07 19.53 20.84
C TYR A 102 0.11 20.10 19.82
N ILE A 103 -0.88 19.31 19.43
CA ILE A 103 -1.96 19.77 18.55
C ILE A 103 -3.03 20.41 19.42
N ASP A 104 -3.11 21.73 19.40
CA ASP A 104 -4.18 22.45 20.10
C ASP A 104 -5.53 22.23 19.37
N ARG A 105 -6.62 22.31 20.15
CA ARG A 105 -7.97 22.12 19.62
C ARG A 105 -8.42 23.32 18.78
N GLY A 106 -9.14 23.02 17.70
CA GLY A 106 -9.70 24.05 16.83
C GLY A 106 -8.67 24.78 15.98
N ILE A 107 -7.47 24.21 15.79
CA ILE A 107 -6.50 24.74 14.84
C ILE A 107 -7.01 24.49 13.43
N HIS A 108 -7.19 25.56 12.70
CA HIS A 108 -7.52 25.56 11.28
C HIS A 108 -6.27 25.93 10.48
N ALA A 109 -5.58 24.91 9.99
CA ALA A 109 -4.51 25.11 8.99
C ALA A 109 -5.05 24.71 7.62
N ASP A 110 -4.74 25.51 6.59
CA ASP A 110 -5.04 25.13 5.21
C ASP A 110 -4.30 23.81 4.90
N SER A 111 -4.98 22.87 4.26
CA SER A 111 -4.40 21.56 3.94
C SER A 111 -3.13 21.69 3.09
N LEU A 112 -3.07 22.70 2.24
CA LEU A 112 -1.94 22.99 1.36
C LEU A 112 -1.53 24.47 1.47
N ASP A 113 -0.28 24.76 1.13
CA ASP A 113 0.26 26.14 1.16
C ASP A 113 -0.37 26.98 0.03
N THR A 114 -1.32 27.84 0.41
CA THR A 114 -2.05 28.75 -0.50
C THR A 114 -1.21 29.93 -1.00
N LYS A 115 -0.02 30.17 -0.41
CA LYS A 115 0.87 31.28 -0.78
C LYS A 115 1.99 30.84 -1.71
N LYS A 116 2.31 29.55 -1.72
CA LYS A 116 3.35 29.01 -2.60
C LYS A 116 2.94 29.14 -4.05
N LYS A 117 3.84 29.65 -4.86
CA LYS A 117 3.66 29.73 -6.31
C LYS A 117 4.22 28.52 -7.01
N TRP A 118 3.49 28.08 -8.02
CA TRP A 118 3.82 26.95 -8.86
C TRP A 118 3.84 27.39 -10.31
N HIS A 119 4.86 26.99 -11.05
CA HIS A 119 4.95 27.28 -12.48
C HIS A 119 3.96 26.40 -13.25
N ALA A 120 2.93 27.01 -13.82
CA ALA A 120 1.91 26.32 -14.61
C ALA A 120 2.18 26.49 -16.10
N HIS A 121 2.23 25.38 -16.82
CA HIS A 121 2.25 25.33 -18.27
C HIS A 121 0.87 24.94 -18.79
N MET A 122 0.23 25.86 -19.53
CA MET A 122 -1.14 25.66 -20.01
C MET A 122 -1.18 24.70 -21.21
N THR A 123 -2.09 23.72 -21.13
CA THR A 123 -2.25 22.70 -22.19
C THR A 123 -3.46 22.92 -23.08
N VAL A 124 -4.30 23.90 -22.75
CA VAL A 124 -5.58 24.19 -23.43
C VAL A 124 -5.61 25.61 -23.99
N LYS A 125 -6.51 25.87 -24.94
CA LYS A 125 -6.67 27.16 -25.60
C LYS A 125 -8.13 27.63 -25.55
N LYS A 126 -8.34 28.93 -25.71
CA LYS A 126 -9.67 29.51 -25.84
C LYS A 126 -10.45 28.86 -26.98
N GLY A 127 -11.69 28.44 -26.69
CA GLY A 127 -12.57 27.75 -27.61
C GLY A 127 -12.52 26.22 -27.52
N ASP A 128 -11.54 25.64 -26.83
CA ASP A 128 -11.48 24.20 -26.62
C ASP A 128 -12.68 23.69 -25.81
N ARG A 129 -13.15 22.49 -26.14
CA ARG A 129 -14.15 21.81 -25.36
C ARG A 129 -13.48 20.96 -24.29
N LEU A 130 -13.77 21.24 -23.02
CA LEU A 130 -13.31 20.46 -21.89
C LEU A 130 -14.36 19.45 -21.45
N TYR A 131 -13.88 18.27 -21.09
CA TYR A 131 -14.65 17.18 -20.52
C TYR A 131 -14.10 16.82 -19.14
N PRO A 132 -14.84 16.08 -18.30
CA PRO A 132 -14.39 15.64 -17.00
C PRO A 132 -13.01 14.97 -17.04
N GLY A 133 -12.09 15.37 -16.18
CA GLY A 133 -10.74 14.84 -16.12
C GLY A 133 -9.76 15.38 -17.19
N ALA A 134 -10.19 16.23 -18.13
CA ALA A 134 -9.28 16.84 -19.11
C ALA A 134 -8.16 17.62 -18.41
N VAL A 135 -6.92 17.48 -18.86
CA VAL A 135 -5.77 18.21 -18.30
C VAL A 135 -5.77 19.63 -18.87
N ILE A 136 -5.73 20.63 -17.99
CA ILE A 136 -5.74 22.06 -18.36
C ILE A 136 -4.39 22.73 -18.19
N ALA A 137 -3.55 22.19 -17.28
CA ALA A 137 -2.19 22.66 -17.07
C ALA A 137 -1.30 21.54 -16.50
N GLU A 138 0.00 21.68 -16.71
CA GLU A 138 1.02 20.83 -16.11
C GLU A 138 1.91 21.67 -15.17
N VAL A 139 2.21 21.13 -14.00
CA VAL A 139 2.98 21.80 -12.96
C VAL A 139 4.06 20.84 -12.46
N PRO A 140 5.35 21.21 -12.49
CA PRO A 140 6.41 20.42 -11.85
C PRO A 140 6.23 20.46 -10.32
N GLU A 141 5.62 19.41 -9.76
CA GLU A 141 5.38 19.33 -8.31
C GLU A 141 6.66 18.96 -7.57
N THR A 142 7.37 17.93 -8.09
CA THR A 142 8.71 17.54 -7.64
C THR A 142 9.60 17.31 -8.84
N ARG A 143 10.88 16.97 -8.62
CA ARG A 143 11.80 16.64 -9.73
C ARG A 143 11.38 15.37 -10.48
N ALA A 144 10.65 14.48 -9.79
CA ALA A 144 10.23 13.18 -10.34
C ALA A 144 8.80 13.20 -10.89
N ILE A 145 7.94 14.08 -10.39
CA ILE A 145 6.49 14.03 -10.64
C ILE A 145 5.99 15.36 -11.19
N THR A 146 5.33 15.29 -12.35
CA THR A 146 4.60 16.40 -12.95
C THR A 146 3.13 16.29 -12.56
N HIS A 147 2.64 17.28 -11.84
CA HIS A 147 1.23 17.39 -11.44
C HIS A 147 0.39 17.85 -12.63
N LYS A 148 -0.65 17.11 -12.94
CA LYS A 148 -1.59 17.46 -14.01
C LYS A 148 -2.84 18.09 -13.39
N VAL A 149 -3.04 19.35 -13.62
CA VAL A 149 -4.26 20.05 -13.19
C VAL A 149 -5.40 19.62 -14.10
N MET A 150 -6.43 19.02 -13.51
CA MET A 150 -7.52 18.39 -14.25
C MET A 150 -8.85 19.10 -14.01
N VAL A 151 -9.73 19.05 -15.00
CA VAL A 151 -11.13 19.45 -14.84
C VAL A 151 -11.81 18.53 -13.83
N PRO A 152 -12.51 19.07 -12.82
CA PRO A 152 -13.27 18.25 -11.86
C PRO A 152 -14.22 17.28 -12.57
N PRO A 153 -14.49 16.10 -11.98
CA PRO A 153 -15.32 15.06 -12.61
C PRO A 153 -16.76 15.46 -12.89
N ASP A 154 -17.28 16.46 -12.21
CA ASP A 154 -18.65 17.00 -12.33
C ASP A 154 -18.75 18.21 -13.26
N MET A 155 -17.65 18.59 -13.93
CA MET A 155 -17.59 19.79 -14.76
C MET A 155 -17.24 19.46 -16.22
N GLU A 156 -17.91 20.18 -17.13
CA GLU A 156 -17.61 20.20 -18.58
C GLU A 156 -18.03 21.55 -19.16
N GLY A 157 -17.39 21.98 -20.25
CA GLY A 157 -17.75 23.25 -20.90
C GLY A 157 -16.80 23.65 -22.00
N PHE A 158 -16.97 24.86 -22.52
CA PHE A 158 -16.08 25.47 -23.50
C PHE A 158 -15.20 26.53 -22.84
N VAL A 159 -13.94 26.58 -23.20
CA VAL A 159 -12.96 27.51 -22.66
C VAL A 159 -13.26 28.93 -23.15
N LEU A 160 -13.55 29.85 -22.23
CA LEU A 160 -13.75 31.27 -22.51
C LEU A 160 -12.41 32.05 -22.44
N SER A 161 -11.61 31.77 -21.43
CA SER A 161 -10.29 32.40 -21.23
C SER A 161 -9.32 31.42 -20.58
N VAL A 162 -8.04 31.60 -20.88
CA VAL A 162 -6.91 30.83 -20.34
C VAL A 162 -5.87 31.82 -19.86
N ALA A 163 -5.28 31.59 -18.69
CA ALA A 163 -4.13 32.36 -18.21
C ALA A 163 -2.89 32.05 -19.07
N GLU A 164 -1.91 32.92 -19.07
CA GLU A 164 -0.61 32.66 -19.70
C GLU A 164 0.23 31.70 -18.86
N ASP A 165 1.24 31.07 -19.48
CA ASP A 165 2.22 30.27 -18.73
C ASP A 165 2.92 31.16 -17.70
N GLY A 166 3.00 30.71 -16.46
CA GLY A 166 3.56 31.53 -15.38
C GLY A 166 3.40 30.95 -13.98
N ASP A 167 3.75 31.74 -12.99
CA ASP A 167 3.77 31.36 -11.59
C ASP A 167 2.48 31.78 -10.90
N TYR A 168 1.68 30.80 -10.49
CA TYR A 168 0.38 30.97 -9.84
C TYR A 168 0.33 30.25 -8.51
N THR A 169 -0.48 30.78 -7.59
CA THR A 169 -0.88 30.05 -6.39
C THR A 169 -1.94 29.01 -6.75
N ILE A 170 -2.19 28.07 -5.84
CA ILE A 170 -3.16 26.98 -6.10
C ILE A 170 -4.61 27.47 -6.24
N GLU A 171 -4.94 28.66 -5.75
CA GLU A 171 -6.30 29.26 -5.78
C GLU A 171 -6.50 30.26 -6.92
N GLU A 172 -5.43 30.77 -7.53
CA GLU A 172 -5.52 31.73 -8.63
C GLU A 172 -6.22 31.11 -9.85
N PRO A 173 -7.12 31.87 -10.53
CA PRO A 173 -7.82 31.41 -11.71
C PRO A 173 -6.85 31.05 -12.86
N LEU A 174 -6.99 29.86 -13.43
CA LEU A 174 -6.22 29.44 -14.61
C LEU A 174 -7.07 29.41 -15.88
N VAL A 175 -8.28 28.87 -15.81
CA VAL A 175 -9.16 28.71 -16.96
C VAL A 175 -10.59 29.06 -16.56
N THR A 176 -11.27 29.87 -17.39
CA THR A 176 -12.72 30.09 -17.25
C THR A 176 -13.44 29.31 -18.32
N ILE A 177 -14.46 28.55 -17.95
CA ILE A 177 -15.29 27.75 -18.85
C ILE A 177 -16.74 28.21 -18.83
N GLN A 178 -17.42 28.06 -19.97
CA GLN A 178 -18.87 28.16 -20.07
C GLN A 178 -19.47 26.76 -20.03
N LYS A 179 -20.29 26.51 -19.03
CA LYS A 179 -21.01 25.24 -18.86
C LYS A 179 -22.17 25.12 -19.88
N LYS A 180 -22.73 23.92 -20.01
CA LYS A 180 -23.88 23.65 -20.89
C LYS A 180 -25.13 24.48 -20.56
N ASP A 181 -25.33 24.84 -19.29
CA ASP A 181 -26.43 25.68 -18.82
C ASP A 181 -26.22 27.18 -19.06
N GLY A 182 -25.09 27.56 -19.68
CA GLY A 182 -24.70 28.93 -19.97
C GLY A 182 -24.01 29.63 -18.80
N SER A 183 -23.93 29.03 -17.62
CA SER A 183 -23.18 29.57 -16.47
C SER A 183 -21.67 29.49 -16.70
N GLU A 184 -20.94 30.42 -16.10
CA GLU A 184 -19.46 30.39 -16.09
C GLU A 184 -18.94 29.68 -14.84
N ALA A 185 -17.82 28.98 -15.00
CA ALA A 185 -17.07 28.39 -13.91
C ALA A 185 -15.58 28.71 -14.08
N VAL A 186 -14.93 29.00 -12.95
CA VAL A 186 -13.50 29.29 -12.87
C VAL A 186 -12.80 28.04 -12.36
N LEU A 187 -11.77 27.60 -13.07
CA LEU A 187 -10.91 26.49 -12.71
C LEU A 187 -9.56 27.03 -12.23
N SER A 188 -9.13 26.55 -11.07
CA SER A 188 -7.80 26.78 -10.49
C SER A 188 -7.04 25.46 -10.41
N MET A 189 -5.89 25.42 -9.74
CA MET A 189 -5.16 24.18 -9.48
C MET A 189 -5.87 23.33 -8.42
N THR A 190 -6.76 23.92 -7.62
CA THR A 190 -7.41 23.25 -6.49
C THR A 190 -8.76 22.67 -6.87
N GLN A 191 -9.01 21.44 -6.42
CA GLN A 191 -10.34 20.84 -6.41
C GLN A 191 -10.57 20.16 -5.06
N LYS A 192 -11.83 20.08 -4.62
CA LYS A 192 -12.24 19.38 -3.41
C LYS A 192 -13.00 18.12 -3.78
N TRP A 193 -12.71 17.01 -3.08
CA TRP A 193 -13.39 15.74 -3.31
C TRP A 193 -13.76 15.07 -1.98
N PRO A 194 -15.02 14.59 -1.81
CA PRO A 194 -15.45 13.89 -0.60
C PRO A 194 -14.63 12.62 -0.37
N ILE A 195 -14.02 12.47 0.81
CA ILE A 195 -13.10 11.33 1.08
C ILE A 195 -13.79 9.96 1.03
N ARG A 196 -15.08 9.92 1.39
CA ARG A 196 -15.87 8.67 1.41
C ARG A 196 -16.38 8.24 0.03
N ILE A 197 -16.30 9.10 -0.98
CA ILE A 197 -16.80 8.83 -2.33
C ILE A 197 -15.61 8.48 -3.24
N PRO A 198 -15.58 7.28 -3.85
CA PRO A 198 -14.56 6.93 -4.84
C PRO A 198 -14.58 7.91 -6.02
N ARG A 199 -13.39 8.25 -6.54
CA ARG A 199 -13.30 9.09 -7.72
C ARG A 199 -13.71 8.28 -8.97
N PRO A 200 -14.53 8.86 -9.87
CA PRO A 200 -15.06 8.15 -11.01
C PRO A 200 -13.97 7.79 -12.02
N VAL A 201 -14.17 6.68 -12.70
CA VAL A 201 -13.29 6.17 -13.77
C VAL A 201 -14.12 5.83 -15.01
N SER A 202 -13.49 5.88 -16.18
CA SER A 202 -14.14 5.50 -17.43
C SER A 202 -14.35 3.98 -17.51
N ARG A 203 -13.32 3.20 -17.15
CA ARG A 203 -13.35 1.73 -17.20
C ARG A 203 -12.38 1.12 -16.21
N ARG A 204 -12.71 -0.04 -15.65
CA ARG A 204 -11.78 -0.90 -14.90
C ARG A 204 -11.20 -1.95 -15.82
N TYR A 205 -9.89 -2.18 -15.70
CA TYR A 205 -9.18 -3.23 -16.44
C TYR A 205 -8.92 -4.44 -15.53
N PRO A 206 -8.84 -5.65 -16.11
CA PRO A 206 -8.31 -6.79 -15.39
C PRO A 206 -6.83 -6.58 -15.05
N ALA A 207 -6.36 -7.26 -14.01
CA ALA A 207 -4.96 -7.28 -13.65
C ALA A 207 -4.13 -7.90 -14.80
N SER A 208 -3.15 -7.17 -15.33
CA SER A 208 -2.37 -7.60 -16.50
C SER A 208 -0.87 -7.36 -16.36
N ARG A 209 -0.45 -6.60 -15.34
CA ARG A 209 0.96 -6.24 -15.10
C ARG A 209 1.28 -6.42 -13.63
N PRO A 210 2.40 -7.07 -13.26
CA PRO A 210 2.83 -7.17 -11.88
C PRO A 210 3.30 -5.82 -11.35
N LEU A 211 3.13 -5.59 -10.04
CA LEU A 211 3.85 -4.59 -9.29
C LEU A 211 5.18 -5.23 -8.87
N ILE A 212 6.27 -4.79 -9.48
CA ILE A 212 7.59 -5.34 -9.20
C ILE A 212 8.13 -4.72 -7.93
N THR A 213 8.49 -5.55 -6.96
CA THR A 213 8.92 -5.12 -5.62
C THR A 213 10.42 -5.32 -5.37
N GLY A 214 11.09 -6.09 -6.21
CA GLY A 214 12.47 -6.51 -5.98
C GLY A 214 12.62 -7.56 -4.88
N GLN A 215 11.52 -7.98 -4.25
CA GLN A 215 11.51 -9.04 -3.25
C GLN A 215 11.23 -10.38 -3.93
N ARG A 216 12.21 -11.31 -3.91
CA ARG A 216 12.11 -12.59 -4.65
C ARG A 216 10.86 -13.38 -4.30
N ILE A 217 10.56 -13.55 -3.01
CA ILE A 217 9.39 -14.31 -2.59
C ILE A 217 8.08 -13.70 -3.05
N VAL A 218 8.01 -12.36 -3.11
CA VAL A 218 6.84 -11.63 -3.62
C VAL A 218 6.76 -11.76 -5.13
N ASP A 219 7.78 -11.29 -5.85
CA ASP A 219 7.73 -11.16 -7.30
C ASP A 219 7.58 -12.51 -8.02
N THR A 220 8.05 -13.62 -7.39
CA THR A 220 8.01 -14.95 -8.01
C THR A 220 6.91 -15.84 -7.45
N LEU A 221 6.85 -16.02 -6.11
CA LEU A 221 5.92 -16.98 -5.52
C LEU A 221 4.51 -16.39 -5.35
N PHE A 222 4.42 -15.15 -4.90
CA PHE A 222 3.16 -14.51 -4.52
C PHE A 222 3.02 -13.10 -5.13
N PRO A 223 3.04 -12.98 -6.46
CA PRO A 223 3.05 -11.69 -7.14
C PRO A 223 1.80 -10.86 -6.85
N LEU A 224 2.00 -9.56 -6.72
CA LEU A 224 0.94 -8.56 -6.67
C LEU A 224 0.81 -7.90 -8.04
N ALA A 225 -0.40 -7.70 -8.51
CA ALA A 225 -0.64 -6.93 -9.72
C ALA A 225 -0.67 -5.43 -9.45
N LYS A 226 -0.31 -4.60 -10.42
CA LYS A 226 -0.63 -3.16 -10.40
C LYS A 226 -2.15 -2.98 -10.35
N GLY A 227 -2.61 -2.19 -9.38
CA GLY A 227 -4.03 -2.10 -9.06
C GLY A 227 -4.56 -3.26 -8.22
N GLY A 228 -3.69 -4.12 -7.70
CA GLY A 228 -4.06 -5.25 -6.87
C GLY A 228 -4.18 -4.93 -5.39
N THR A 229 -4.66 -5.93 -4.64
CA THR A 229 -4.83 -5.88 -3.18
C THR A 229 -4.00 -6.95 -2.49
N ALA A 230 -3.25 -6.55 -1.47
CA ALA A 230 -2.46 -7.45 -0.66
C ALA A 230 -2.65 -7.19 0.84
N ALA A 231 -2.57 -8.24 1.64
CA ALA A 231 -2.48 -8.13 3.08
C ALA A 231 -1.17 -8.72 3.60
N ILE A 232 -0.60 -8.07 4.61
CA ILE A 232 0.59 -8.53 5.35
C ILE A 232 0.17 -8.79 6.79
N PRO A 233 -0.45 -9.92 7.10
CA PRO A 233 -0.76 -10.26 8.47
C PRO A 233 0.46 -10.84 9.18
N GLY A 234 0.65 -10.44 10.43
CA GLY A 234 1.73 -10.96 11.26
C GLY A 234 1.68 -10.43 12.68
N GLY A 235 2.17 -11.20 13.62
CA GLY A 235 2.29 -10.78 15.01
C GLY A 235 3.31 -9.64 15.18
N PHE A 236 3.42 -9.13 16.41
CA PHE A 236 4.43 -8.12 16.74
C PHE A 236 5.86 -8.65 16.48
N GLY A 237 6.71 -7.82 15.91
CA GLY A 237 8.12 -8.16 15.66
C GLY A 237 8.38 -9.08 14.45
N THR A 238 7.37 -9.41 13.64
CA THR A 238 7.55 -10.26 12.44
C THR A 238 8.06 -9.50 11.20
N GLY A 239 8.18 -8.18 11.26
CA GLY A 239 8.74 -7.35 10.20
C GLY A 239 7.72 -6.79 9.22
N LYS A 240 6.44 -6.61 9.60
CA LYS A 240 5.39 -5.99 8.76
C LYS A 240 5.81 -4.63 8.19
N THR A 241 6.12 -3.70 9.07
CA THR A 241 6.54 -2.32 8.73
C THR A 241 7.78 -2.33 7.84
N MET A 242 8.81 -3.14 8.19
CA MET A 242 10.02 -3.27 7.37
C MET A 242 9.71 -3.79 5.96
N MET A 243 8.78 -4.73 5.83
CA MET A 243 8.37 -5.23 4.51
C MET A 243 7.67 -4.14 3.70
N GLN A 244 6.79 -3.36 4.31
CA GLN A 244 6.14 -2.23 3.64
C GLN A 244 7.16 -1.16 3.23
N HIS A 245 8.15 -0.84 4.07
CA HIS A 245 9.24 0.09 3.72
C HIS A 245 10.06 -0.43 2.52
N GLN A 246 10.40 -1.71 2.49
CA GLN A 246 11.12 -2.30 1.36
C GLN A 246 10.30 -2.20 0.07
N ILE A 247 9.00 -2.48 0.13
CA ILE A 247 8.12 -2.35 -1.04
C ILE A 247 7.98 -0.87 -1.45
N ALA A 248 7.78 0.04 -0.50
CA ALA A 248 7.70 1.48 -0.79
C ALA A 248 8.97 2.01 -1.48
N LYS A 249 10.14 1.58 -1.00
CA LYS A 249 11.43 2.00 -1.54
C LYS A 249 11.70 1.46 -2.94
N TRP A 250 11.47 0.16 -3.15
CA TRP A 250 11.96 -0.56 -4.32
C TRP A 250 10.91 -0.87 -5.37
N SER A 251 9.62 -0.73 -5.05
CA SER A 251 8.57 -1.02 -6.02
C SER A 251 8.60 -0.07 -7.22
N ASP A 252 8.11 -0.57 -8.34
CA ASP A 252 7.95 0.19 -9.58
C ASP A 252 6.66 1.05 -9.61
N ALA A 253 6.05 1.30 -8.45
CA ALA A 253 5.02 2.31 -8.29
C ALA A 253 5.62 3.72 -8.50
N ASP A 254 4.85 4.63 -9.13
CA ASP A 254 5.31 6.00 -9.35
C ASP A 254 5.20 6.83 -8.08
N ILE A 255 4.12 6.64 -7.32
CA ILE A 255 3.80 7.40 -6.11
C ILE A 255 3.45 6.45 -4.98
N ILE A 256 3.89 6.81 -3.79
CA ILE A 256 3.61 6.08 -2.55
C ILE A 256 2.75 6.96 -1.63
N ILE A 257 1.63 6.42 -1.16
CA ILE A 257 0.85 6.99 -0.07
C ILE A 257 1.02 6.07 1.14
N TYR A 258 1.75 6.53 2.15
CA TYR A 258 1.95 5.77 3.38
C TYR A 258 1.01 6.26 4.47
N ILE A 259 0.19 5.38 5.00
CA ILE A 259 -0.82 5.67 6.02
C ILE A 259 -0.45 4.96 7.30
N GLY A 260 0.07 5.70 8.28
CA GLY A 260 0.26 5.23 9.64
C GLY A 260 -1.04 5.41 10.43
N CYS A 261 -1.80 4.32 10.54
CA CYS A 261 -3.12 4.32 11.19
C CYS A 261 -3.02 3.69 12.58
N GLY A 262 -3.01 4.51 13.61
CA GLY A 262 -2.97 4.07 15.02
C GLY A 262 -1.62 3.52 15.48
N GLU A 263 -0.57 3.73 14.71
CA GLU A 263 0.79 3.33 15.09
C GLU A 263 1.40 4.25 16.14
N ARG A 264 2.49 3.83 16.74
CA ARG A 264 3.16 4.62 17.78
C ARG A 264 3.87 5.83 17.18
N GLY A 265 3.88 6.95 17.90
CA GLY A 265 4.53 8.17 17.42
C GLY A 265 6.02 7.99 17.09
N ASN A 266 6.76 7.19 17.88
CA ASN A 266 8.16 6.89 17.60
C ASN A 266 8.36 6.05 16.33
N GLU A 267 7.47 5.13 16.01
CA GLU A 267 7.51 4.34 14.76
C GLU A 267 7.25 5.26 13.55
N MET A 268 6.27 6.17 13.65
CA MET A 268 6.00 7.16 12.60
C MET A 268 7.16 8.16 12.41
N THR A 269 7.83 8.58 13.49
CA THR A 269 9.03 9.41 13.38
C THR A 269 10.15 8.67 12.66
N GLN A 270 10.35 7.40 12.96
CA GLN A 270 11.33 6.57 12.27
C GLN A 270 11.01 6.43 10.77
N VAL A 271 9.75 6.19 10.40
CA VAL A 271 9.32 6.16 8.99
C VAL A 271 9.67 7.48 8.29
N LEU A 272 9.37 8.60 8.93
CA LEU A 272 9.64 9.93 8.39
C LEU A 272 11.15 10.17 8.19
N GLU A 273 11.96 9.84 9.19
CA GLU A 273 13.42 9.96 9.11
C GLU A 273 14.00 9.07 8.02
N GLU A 274 13.59 7.80 7.96
CA GLU A 274 14.04 6.87 6.93
C GLU A 274 13.67 7.35 5.53
N PHE A 275 12.41 7.75 5.30
CA PHE A 275 11.96 8.20 3.96
C PHE A 275 12.58 9.53 3.53
N SER A 276 12.92 10.40 4.50
CA SER A 276 13.60 11.66 4.22
C SER A 276 15.09 11.49 3.89
N GLN A 277 15.73 10.43 4.42
CA GLN A 277 17.15 10.13 4.21
C GLN A 277 17.42 9.16 3.06
N LEU A 278 16.39 8.41 2.64
CA LEU A 278 16.52 7.44 1.56
C LEU A 278 16.36 8.11 0.20
N ASP A 279 17.27 7.77 -0.71
CA ASP A 279 17.12 8.12 -2.12
C ASP A 279 16.28 7.06 -2.85
N ASP A 280 15.45 7.51 -3.76
CA ASP A 280 14.75 6.63 -4.71
C ASP A 280 15.80 6.00 -5.65
N PRO A 281 15.97 4.69 -5.62
CA PRO A 281 17.01 4.02 -6.42
C PRO A 281 16.81 4.16 -7.94
N ARG A 282 15.63 4.58 -8.39
CA ARG A 282 15.33 4.77 -9.81
C ARG A 282 15.75 6.16 -10.31
N THR A 283 15.60 7.16 -9.48
CA THR A 283 15.81 8.56 -9.86
C THR A 283 17.02 9.21 -9.20
N GLY A 284 17.50 8.66 -8.08
CA GLY A 284 18.54 9.26 -7.24
C GLY A 284 18.06 10.48 -6.44
N ASN A 285 16.77 10.79 -6.48
CA ASN A 285 16.17 11.88 -5.70
C ASN A 285 15.66 11.34 -4.35
N PRO A 286 15.43 12.20 -3.33
CA PRO A 286 14.83 11.76 -2.08
C PRO A 286 13.52 11.02 -2.29
N LEU A 287 13.33 9.88 -1.59
CA LEU A 287 12.11 9.06 -1.69
C LEU A 287 10.85 9.86 -1.35
N MET A 288 10.97 10.84 -0.47
CA MET A 288 9.88 11.75 -0.13
C MET A 288 9.35 12.56 -1.32
N GLU A 289 10.13 12.79 -2.38
CA GLU A 289 9.66 13.52 -3.57
C GLU A 289 8.54 12.80 -4.34
N ARG A 290 8.35 11.49 -4.10
CA ARG A 290 7.25 10.70 -4.64
C ARG A 290 6.34 10.10 -3.55
N THR A 291 6.45 10.61 -2.32
CA THR A 291 5.72 10.05 -1.18
C THR A 291 4.89 11.10 -0.46
N THR A 292 3.72 10.69 0.00
CA THR A 292 2.89 11.44 0.95
C THR A 292 2.68 10.58 2.19
N LEU A 293 2.84 11.16 3.37
CA LEU A 293 2.62 10.49 4.64
C LEU A 293 1.33 10.99 5.28
N ILE A 294 0.51 10.05 5.74
CA ILE A 294 -0.64 10.33 6.62
C ILE A 294 -0.32 9.69 7.97
N ALA A 295 -0.16 10.50 8.99
CA ALA A 295 0.21 10.06 10.33
C ALA A 295 -0.93 10.32 11.31
N ASN A 296 -1.70 9.29 11.61
CA ASN A 296 -2.63 9.29 12.73
C ASN A 296 -2.12 8.32 13.79
N THR A 297 -1.40 8.85 14.78
CA THR A 297 -0.78 8.05 15.84
C THR A 297 -1.80 7.58 16.87
N SER A 298 -1.41 6.60 17.69
CA SER A 298 -2.29 5.96 18.68
C SER A 298 -2.86 6.91 19.75
N ASN A 299 -2.23 8.06 19.97
CA ASN A 299 -2.67 9.09 20.91
C ASN A 299 -3.54 10.18 20.26
N MET A 300 -3.73 10.14 18.95
CA MET A 300 -4.63 11.05 18.23
C MET A 300 -6.08 10.56 18.30
N PRO A 301 -7.07 11.45 18.04
CA PRO A 301 -8.48 11.12 18.10
C PRO A 301 -8.89 9.93 17.23
N VAL A 302 -9.76 9.09 17.78
CA VAL A 302 -10.22 7.84 17.14
C VAL A 302 -10.94 8.08 15.83
N ALA A 303 -11.77 9.12 15.78
CA ALA A 303 -12.52 9.50 14.58
C ALA A 303 -11.59 9.86 13.41
N ALA A 304 -10.55 10.67 13.68
CA ALA A 304 -9.54 10.99 12.67
C ALA A 304 -8.75 9.74 12.19
N ARG A 305 -8.59 8.74 13.07
CA ARG A 305 -8.01 7.45 12.70
C ARG A 305 -8.88 6.71 11.70
N GLU A 306 -10.19 6.70 11.93
CA GLU A 306 -11.16 6.09 10.99
C GLU A 306 -11.10 6.78 9.62
N ALA A 307 -11.05 8.10 9.57
CA ALA A 307 -11.01 8.89 8.35
C ALA A 307 -9.69 8.73 7.56
N SER A 308 -8.57 8.44 8.23
CA SER A 308 -7.23 8.46 7.64
C SER A 308 -7.06 7.56 6.40
N LEU A 309 -7.70 6.38 6.40
CA LEU A 309 -7.66 5.48 5.24
C LEU A 309 -8.39 6.07 4.03
N TYR A 310 -9.52 6.73 4.24
CA TYR A 310 -10.29 7.35 3.15
C TYR A 310 -9.60 8.59 2.60
N SER A 311 -8.96 9.39 3.45
CA SER A 311 -8.13 10.51 3.03
C SER A 311 -7.00 10.02 2.12
N GLY A 312 -6.23 9.01 2.55
CA GLY A 312 -5.15 8.43 1.74
C GLY A 312 -5.63 7.82 0.42
N LEU A 313 -6.78 7.14 0.43
CA LEU A 313 -7.39 6.63 -0.80
C LEU A 313 -7.74 7.75 -1.78
N THR A 314 -8.30 8.84 -1.30
CA THR A 314 -8.69 9.98 -2.14
C THR A 314 -7.47 10.64 -2.79
N LEU A 315 -6.39 10.84 -2.02
CA LEU A 315 -5.12 11.33 -2.56
C LEU A 315 -4.54 10.38 -3.61
N ALA A 316 -4.56 9.07 -3.34
CA ALA A 316 -4.07 8.06 -4.28
C ALA A 316 -4.88 8.04 -5.58
N GLU A 317 -6.21 8.10 -5.50
CA GLU A 317 -7.09 8.15 -6.66
C GLU A 317 -6.89 9.42 -7.50
N TYR A 318 -6.57 10.54 -6.85
CA TYR A 318 -6.28 11.79 -7.54
C TYR A 318 -5.02 11.68 -8.42
N TYR A 319 -3.94 11.12 -7.90
CA TYR A 319 -2.73 10.87 -8.70
C TYR A 319 -2.94 9.77 -9.75
N ARG A 320 -3.73 8.73 -9.44
CA ARG A 320 -4.16 7.75 -10.45
C ARG A 320 -4.83 8.43 -11.63
N ASP A 321 -5.71 9.40 -11.39
CA ASP A 321 -6.44 10.13 -12.44
C ASP A 321 -5.50 10.92 -13.37
N MET A 322 -4.30 11.28 -12.89
CA MET A 322 -3.23 11.87 -13.71
C MET A 322 -2.49 10.85 -14.59
N GLY A 323 -2.76 9.54 -14.42
CA GLY A 323 -2.12 8.44 -15.14
C GLY A 323 -0.94 7.81 -14.41
N TYR A 324 -0.79 8.02 -13.10
CA TYR A 324 0.26 7.40 -12.29
C TYR A 324 -0.18 6.06 -11.70
N HIS A 325 0.79 5.20 -11.45
CA HIS A 325 0.63 3.98 -10.66
C HIS A 325 0.95 4.25 -9.20
N VAL A 326 -0.07 4.26 -8.36
CA VAL A 326 0.04 4.60 -6.95
C VAL A 326 0.01 3.32 -6.10
N ALA A 327 0.87 3.23 -5.11
CA ALA A 327 0.81 2.18 -4.09
C ALA A 327 0.48 2.79 -2.72
N ILE A 328 -0.53 2.23 -2.06
CA ILE A 328 -0.91 2.58 -0.69
C ILE A 328 -0.32 1.55 0.25
N MET A 329 0.40 2.02 1.26
CA MET A 329 0.86 1.24 2.41
C MET A 329 0.02 1.65 3.61
N ALA A 330 -0.84 0.75 4.12
CA ALA A 330 -1.66 1.02 5.31
C ALA A 330 -1.12 0.23 6.52
N ASP A 331 -0.54 0.92 7.49
CA ASP A 331 0.00 0.35 8.72
C ASP A 331 -0.70 0.95 9.94
N SER A 332 -1.65 0.28 10.60
CA SER A 332 -2.21 -1.02 10.22
C SER A 332 -3.74 -0.95 10.13
N THR A 333 -4.31 -1.78 9.27
CA THR A 333 -5.78 -1.89 9.15
C THR A 333 -6.43 -2.48 10.41
N SER A 334 -5.70 -3.20 11.25
CA SER A 334 -6.18 -3.67 12.55
C SER A 334 -6.48 -2.51 13.50
N ARG A 335 -5.62 -1.48 13.52
CA ARG A 335 -5.85 -0.28 14.33
C ARG A 335 -7.02 0.55 13.83
N TRP A 336 -7.23 0.56 12.53
CA TRP A 336 -8.44 1.13 11.94
C TRP A 336 -9.70 0.37 12.35
N ALA A 337 -9.69 -0.96 12.33
CA ALA A 337 -10.80 -1.78 12.81
C ALA A 337 -11.06 -1.59 14.31
N GLU A 338 -10.01 -1.42 15.13
CA GLU A 338 -10.16 -1.04 16.56
C GLU A 338 -10.85 0.32 16.71
N ALA A 339 -10.55 1.29 15.85
CA ALA A 339 -11.25 2.58 15.84
C ALA A 339 -12.74 2.40 15.55
N LEU A 340 -13.10 1.60 14.55
CA LEU A 340 -14.50 1.27 14.26
C LEU A 340 -15.19 0.59 15.46
N ARG A 341 -14.49 -0.31 16.16
CA ARG A 341 -15.02 -0.96 17.37
C ARG A 341 -15.27 0.03 18.51
N GLU A 342 -14.36 0.97 18.73
CA GLU A 342 -14.52 1.99 19.76
C GLU A 342 -15.69 2.93 19.43
N LEU A 343 -15.78 3.40 18.19
CA LEU A 343 -16.89 4.28 17.74
C LEU A 343 -18.24 3.57 17.85
N SER A 344 -18.34 2.33 17.38
CA SER A 344 -19.55 1.50 17.50
C SER A 344 -19.97 1.31 18.95
N GLY A 345 -19.01 1.09 19.87
CA GLY A 345 -19.28 1.02 21.31
C GLY A 345 -19.82 2.34 21.90
N ARG A 346 -19.30 3.50 21.44
CA ARG A 346 -19.82 4.83 21.85
C ARG A 346 -21.20 5.13 21.28
N LEU A 347 -21.51 4.56 20.11
CA LEU A 347 -22.84 4.67 19.50
C LEU A 347 -23.85 3.68 20.09
N GLU A 348 -23.43 2.82 21.02
CA GLU A 348 -24.26 1.79 21.65
C GLU A 348 -24.84 0.80 20.63
N GLU A 349 -24.12 0.56 19.54
CA GLU A 349 -24.51 -0.42 18.52
C GLU A 349 -24.31 -1.86 19.05
N MET A 350 -25.13 -2.78 18.57
CA MET A 350 -25.01 -4.18 18.95
C MET A 350 -23.70 -4.76 18.40
N PRO A 351 -22.78 -5.24 19.26
CA PRO A 351 -21.53 -5.80 18.81
C PRO A 351 -21.74 -7.16 18.14
N ALA A 352 -20.92 -7.45 17.13
CA ALA A 352 -20.78 -8.76 16.52
C ALA A 352 -19.58 -9.52 17.12
N GLU A 353 -18.91 -10.35 16.34
CA GLU A 353 -17.78 -11.19 16.75
C GLU A 353 -16.64 -10.34 17.37
N GLU A 354 -16.14 -10.75 18.52
CA GLU A 354 -15.08 -10.07 19.31
C GLU A 354 -15.32 -8.59 19.61
N GLY A 355 -16.59 -8.15 19.61
CA GLY A 355 -16.94 -6.76 19.89
C GLY A 355 -16.80 -5.80 18.70
N PHE A 356 -16.48 -6.30 17.51
CA PHE A 356 -16.46 -5.49 16.29
C PHE A 356 -17.88 -5.20 15.79
N PRO A 357 -18.08 -4.09 15.07
CA PRO A 357 -19.38 -3.81 14.48
C PRO A 357 -19.73 -4.81 13.37
N ALA A 358 -21.02 -5.12 13.20
CA ALA A 358 -21.50 -6.04 12.17
C ALA A 358 -21.13 -5.61 10.74
N TYR A 359 -20.87 -4.33 10.53
CA TYR A 359 -20.48 -3.77 9.23
C TYR A 359 -18.96 -3.75 8.99
N LEU A 360 -18.13 -4.37 9.83
CA LEU A 360 -16.66 -4.43 9.63
C LEU A 360 -16.30 -4.97 8.25
N ALA A 361 -16.93 -6.08 7.84
CA ALA A 361 -16.67 -6.69 6.53
C ALA A 361 -16.98 -5.72 5.38
N SER A 362 -18.11 -5.01 5.41
CA SER A 362 -18.48 -4.06 4.36
C SER A 362 -17.55 -2.84 4.31
N ARG A 363 -17.06 -2.37 5.46
CA ARG A 363 -16.06 -1.28 5.51
C ARG A 363 -14.72 -1.72 4.92
N LEU A 364 -14.24 -2.92 5.24
CA LEU A 364 -13.03 -3.48 4.63
C LEU A 364 -13.20 -3.67 3.11
N SER A 365 -14.35 -4.16 2.66
CA SER A 365 -14.67 -4.26 1.24
C SER A 365 -14.58 -2.90 0.55
N GLN A 366 -15.25 -1.88 1.09
CA GLN A 366 -15.22 -0.51 0.55
C GLN A 366 -13.80 0.06 0.44
N PHE A 367 -12.92 -0.27 1.38
CA PHE A 367 -11.53 0.14 1.35
C PHE A 367 -10.77 -0.55 0.21
N TYR A 368 -10.78 -1.88 0.16
CA TYR A 368 -10.02 -2.65 -0.82
C TYR A 368 -10.59 -2.56 -2.25
N GLU A 369 -11.91 -2.36 -2.42
CA GLU A 369 -12.55 -2.21 -3.73
C GLU A 369 -12.15 -0.92 -4.47
N ARG A 370 -11.58 0.07 -3.77
CA ARG A 370 -11.03 1.27 -4.41
C ARG A 370 -9.71 1.01 -5.14
N ALA A 371 -9.04 -0.12 -4.89
CA ALA A 371 -7.92 -0.58 -5.70
C ALA A 371 -8.38 -0.96 -7.10
N GLY A 372 -7.49 -0.82 -8.07
CA GLY A 372 -7.76 -1.25 -9.45
C GLY A 372 -6.81 -0.64 -10.45
N MET A 373 -6.68 -1.31 -11.59
CA MET A 373 -6.13 -0.80 -12.83
C MET A 373 -7.28 -0.21 -13.63
N VAL A 374 -7.18 1.05 -14.05
CA VAL A 374 -8.31 1.77 -14.63
C VAL A 374 -7.91 2.59 -15.86
N GLN A 375 -8.90 2.87 -16.69
CA GLN A 375 -8.87 3.97 -17.63
C GLN A 375 -9.53 5.18 -16.97
N ASN A 376 -8.78 6.26 -16.85
CA ASN A 376 -9.24 7.51 -16.29
C ASN A 376 -10.21 8.23 -17.22
N LEU A 377 -10.90 9.27 -16.73
CA LEU A 377 -11.82 10.06 -17.54
C LEU A 377 -11.13 10.77 -18.71
N ASN A 378 -9.85 11.11 -18.57
CA ASN A 378 -9.01 11.70 -19.63
C ASN A 378 -8.45 10.66 -20.62
N GLY A 379 -8.80 9.38 -20.49
CA GLY A 379 -8.32 8.31 -21.35
C GLY A 379 -6.97 7.70 -20.97
N SER A 380 -6.23 8.28 -20.01
CA SER A 380 -4.98 7.72 -19.52
C SER A 380 -5.21 6.45 -18.69
N GLU A 381 -4.19 5.59 -18.61
CA GLU A 381 -4.17 4.46 -17.66
C GLU A 381 -3.55 4.89 -16.33
N GLY A 382 -4.10 4.39 -15.24
CA GLY A 382 -3.55 4.56 -13.91
C GLY A 382 -3.97 3.42 -13.00
N SER A 383 -3.32 3.30 -11.84
CA SER A 383 -3.69 2.26 -10.88
C SER A 383 -3.51 2.70 -9.43
N VAL A 384 -4.32 2.11 -8.55
CA VAL A 384 -4.14 2.16 -7.11
C VAL A 384 -3.98 0.74 -6.61
N SER A 385 -2.79 0.41 -6.09
CA SER A 385 -2.51 -0.86 -5.42
C SER A 385 -2.59 -0.65 -3.91
N ILE A 386 -3.24 -1.55 -3.16
CA ILE A 386 -3.41 -1.42 -1.71
C ILE A 386 -2.71 -2.57 -1.01
N ILE A 387 -1.80 -2.23 -0.09
CA ILE A 387 -1.06 -3.18 0.74
C ILE A 387 -1.33 -2.84 2.20
N GLY A 388 -2.20 -3.63 2.83
CA GLY A 388 -2.61 -3.44 4.23
C GLY A 388 -1.86 -4.35 5.19
N ALA A 389 -1.18 -3.79 6.19
CA ALA A 389 -0.68 -4.58 7.31
C ALA A 389 -1.82 -4.94 8.25
N VAL A 390 -1.85 -6.18 8.71
CA VAL A 390 -2.79 -6.67 9.70
C VAL A 390 -2.01 -7.17 10.91
N SER A 391 -2.44 -6.77 12.10
CA SER A 391 -1.74 -7.07 13.36
C SER A 391 -2.60 -7.98 14.26
N PRO A 392 -2.80 -9.26 13.90
CA PRO A 392 -3.62 -10.17 14.70
C PRO A 392 -3.01 -10.38 16.08
N GLN A 393 -3.84 -10.36 17.11
CA GLN A 393 -3.40 -10.61 18.48
C GLN A 393 -2.80 -12.01 18.60
N GLY A 394 -1.66 -12.13 19.28
CA GLY A 394 -0.98 -13.42 19.39
C GLY A 394 -0.41 -14.00 18.08
N GLY A 395 -0.69 -13.38 16.93
CA GLY A 395 -0.40 -13.92 15.59
C GLY A 395 -1.44 -14.96 15.12
N ASP A 396 -2.63 -14.94 15.70
CA ASP A 396 -3.73 -15.81 15.32
C ASP A 396 -4.49 -15.26 14.11
N PHE A 397 -4.37 -15.93 12.98
CA PHE A 397 -5.03 -15.53 11.73
C PHE A 397 -6.53 -15.86 11.71
N SER A 398 -7.09 -16.49 12.75
CA SER A 398 -8.54 -16.76 12.84
C SER A 398 -9.34 -15.55 13.37
N GLU A 399 -8.68 -14.50 13.83
CA GLU A 399 -9.34 -13.28 14.34
C GLU A 399 -10.16 -12.55 13.25
N PRO A 400 -11.25 -11.83 13.64
CA PRO A 400 -12.22 -11.31 12.67
C PRO A 400 -11.64 -10.37 11.60
N VAL A 401 -10.67 -9.49 11.96
CA VAL A 401 -10.10 -8.53 11.00
C VAL A 401 -9.32 -9.27 9.91
N THR A 402 -8.47 -10.24 10.30
CA THR A 402 -7.70 -11.06 9.36
C THR A 402 -8.61 -11.90 8.48
N GLN A 403 -9.62 -12.54 9.06
CA GLN A 403 -10.55 -13.39 8.31
C GLN A 403 -11.39 -12.58 7.32
N ASN A 404 -11.89 -11.41 7.71
CA ASN A 404 -12.60 -10.55 6.78
C ASN A 404 -11.66 -9.96 5.71
N THR A 405 -10.44 -9.57 6.06
CA THR A 405 -9.45 -9.09 5.09
C THR A 405 -9.17 -10.13 4.00
N LYS A 406 -9.00 -11.41 4.37
CA LYS A 406 -8.80 -12.52 3.42
C LYS A 406 -9.88 -12.61 2.33
N ARG A 407 -11.10 -12.16 2.61
CA ARG A 407 -12.21 -12.21 1.64
C ARG A 407 -12.09 -11.18 0.53
N PHE A 408 -11.34 -10.09 0.78
CA PHE A 408 -11.28 -8.94 -0.12
C PHE A 408 -9.92 -8.76 -0.78
N VAL A 409 -8.86 -9.37 -0.22
CA VAL A 409 -7.54 -9.32 -0.83
C VAL A 409 -7.30 -10.56 -1.68
N ARG A 410 -6.68 -10.37 -2.84
CA ARG A 410 -6.28 -11.46 -3.73
C ARG A 410 -4.85 -11.93 -3.49
N CYS A 411 -4.09 -11.21 -2.67
CA CYS A 411 -2.74 -11.57 -2.28
C CYS A 411 -2.60 -11.53 -0.75
N PHE A 412 -2.00 -12.57 -0.17
CA PHE A 412 -1.87 -12.72 1.27
C PHE A 412 -0.45 -13.20 1.61
N TRP A 413 0.31 -12.34 2.31
CA TRP A 413 1.69 -12.60 2.71
C TRP A 413 1.77 -12.79 4.23
N GLY A 414 1.40 -13.99 4.68
CA GLY A 414 1.37 -14.34 6.09
C GLY A 414 2.76 -14.38 6.70
N LEU A 415 3.04 -13.55 7.71
CA LEU A 415 4.31 -13.52 8.40
C LEU A 415 4.32 -14.51 9.58
N ASP A 416 5.36 -15.33 9.64
CA ASP A 416 5.55 -16.35 10.68
C ASP A 416 6.57 -15.92 11.74
N LYS A 417 6.24 -16.12 13.02
CA LYS A 417 7.10 -15.78 14.14
C LYS A 417 8.36 -16.65 14.20
N ASN A 418 8.25 -17.93 13.83
CA ASN A 418 9.39 -18.84 13.89
C ASN A 418 10.44 -18.49 12.84
N LEU A 419 9.98 -18.08 11.63
CA LEU A 419 10.88 -17.56 10.60
C LEU A 419 11.57 -16.26 11.06
N ALA A 420 10.82 -15.35 11.69
CA ALA A 420 11.39 -14.12 12.23
C ALA A 420 12.42 -14.39 13.35
N TYR A 421 12.13 -15.30 14.28
CA TYR A 421 13.08 -15.71 15.32
C TYR A 421 14.32 -16.41 14.76
N ALA A 422 14.16 -17.18 13.67
CA ALA A 422 15.28 -17.76 12.94
C ALA A 422 16.04 -16.73 12.07
N ARG A 423 15.68 -15.44 12.14
CA ARG A 423 16.23 -14.36 11.30
C ARG A 423 16.12 -14.62 9.80
N HIS A 424 15.09 -15.36 9.41
CA HIS A 424 14.73 -15.54 8.00
C HIS A 424 13.79 -14.40 7.59
N PHE A 425 14.29 -13.45 6.85
CA PHE A 425 13.53 -12.31 6.33
C PHE A 425 13.56 -12.28 4.80
N PRO A 426 12.46 -11.86 4.15
CA PRO A 426 11.12 -11.60 4.73
C PRO A 426 10.56 -12.87 5.39
N ALA A 427 9.90 -12.71 6.55
CA ALA A 427 9.38 -13.85 7.32
C ALA A 427 8.06 -14.40 6.76
N ILE A 428 7.87 -14.35 5.44
CA ILE A 428 6.67 -14.82 4.74
C ILE A 428 6.65 -16.34 4.76
N GLN A 429 5.61 -16.90 5.35
CA GLN A 429 5.38 -18.35 5.37
C GLN A 429 4.79 -18.80 4.02
N TRP A 430 5.59 -19.53 3.25
CA TRP A 430 5.26 -19.94 1.88
C TRP A 430 4.16 -21.00 1.78
N LEU A 431 3.84 -21.71 2.87
CA LEU A 431 2.76 -22.72 2.89
C LEU A 431 1.38 -22.11 3.13
N THR A 432 1.31 -20.94 3.81
CA THR A 432 0.05 -20.27 4.17
C THR A 432 -0.24 -19.03 3.34
N SER A 433 0.78 -18.52 2.66
CA SER A 433 0.67 -17.37 1.77
C SER A 433 0.16 -17.78 0.39
N TYR A 434 -0.51 -16.85 -0.29
CA TYR A 434 -1.02 -17.08 -1.64
C TYR A 434 -1.09 -15.78 -2.46
N SER A 435 -1.16 -15.94 -3.77
CA SER A 435 -1.58 -14.91 -4.71
C SER A 435 -2.48 -15.52 -5.78
N GLU A 436 -3.64 -14.94 -5.95
CA GLU A 436 -4.58 -15.30 -7.02
C GLU A 436 -4.25 -14.60 -8.34
N TYR A 437 -3.29 -13.67 -8.33
CA TYR A 437 -2.89 -12.93 -9.54
C TYR A 437 -1.99 -13.74 -10.48
N LEU A 438 -1.42 -14.85 -10.04
CA LEU A 438 -0.46 -15.61 -10.85
C LEU A 438 -1.01 -16.01 -12.22
N THR A 439 -2.26 -16.46 -12.27
CA THR A 439 -2.93 -16.85 -13.52
C THR A 439 -3.10 -15.66 -14.46
N ASP A 440 -3.50 -14.50 -13.93
CA ASP A 440 -3.71 -13.27 -14.70
C ASP A 440 -2.39 -12.70 -15.22
N LEU A 441 -1.29 -12.90 -14.49
CA LEU A 441 0.05 -12.35 -14.77
C LEU A 441 0.94 -13.32 -15.55
N SER A 442 0.56 -14.59 -15.74
CA SER A 442 1.40 -15.61 -16.37
C SER A 442 1.88 -15.18 -17.75
N GLY A 443 0.99 -14.67 -18.61
CA GLY A 443 1.33 -14.22 -19.95
C GLY A 443 2.31 -13.02 -19.96
N TRP A 444 2.24 -12.16 -18.94
CA TRP A 444 3.20 -11.08 -18.79
C TRP A 444 4.61 -11.61 -18.45
N TYR A 445 4.72 -12.55 -17.49
CA TYR A 445 5.99 -13.16 -17.12
C TYR A 445 6.61 -13.93 -18.28
N GLU A 446 5.82 -14.71 -19.01
CA GLU A 446 6.27 -15.47 -20.18
C GLU A 446 6.80 -14.56 -21.29
N THR A 447 6.20 -13.38 -21.47
CA THR A 447 6.60 -12.43 -22.52
C THR A 447 7.79 -11.57 -22.10
N ASN A 448 7.86 -11.13 -20.85
CA ASN A 448 8.82 -10.12 -20.39
C ASN A 448 10.01 -10.69 -19.63
N VAL A 449 9.92 -11.94 -19.14
CA VAL A 449 11.02 -12.58 -18.40
C VAL A 449 11.48 -13.83 -19.14
N ASP A 450 10.72 -14.91 -19.11
CA ASP A 450 11.01 -16.16 -19.82
C ASP A 450 9.76 -17.06 -19.85
N LYS A 451 9.63 -17.84 -20.94
CA LYS A 451 8.52 -18.80 -21.13
C LYS A 451 8.42 -19.85 -20.03
N SER A 452 9.52 -20.20 -19.41
CA SER A 452 9.60 -21.20 -18.33
C SER A 452 9.38 -20.63 -16.93
N PHE A 453 9.11 -19.32 -16.80
CA PHE A 453 9.05 -18.66 -15.50
C PHE A 453 8.01 -19.32 -14.56
N VAL A 454 6.80 -19.51 -15.05
CA VAL A 454 5.70 -20.10 -14.26
C VAL A 454 5.98 -21.56 -13.94
N GLU A 455 6.54 -22.31 -14.88
CA GLU A 455 6.96 -23.72 -14.66
C GLU A 455 7.99 -23.81 -13.55
N TYR A 456 9.05 -23.01 -13.61
CA TYR A 456 10.13 -23.04 -12.62
C TYR A 456 9.61 -22.63 -11.24
N ARG A 457 8.79 -21.58 -11.18
CA ARG A 457 8.11 -21.19 -9.96
C ARG A 457 7.30 -22.34 -9.35
N ASN A 458 6.49 -23.04 -10.17
CA ASN A 458 5.66 -24.15 -9.69
C ASN A 458 6.50 -25.32 -9.16
N ARG A 459 7.63 -25.61 -9.81
CA ARG A 459 8.56 -26.66 -9.35
C ARG A 459 9.20 -26.31 -8.01
N LEU A 460 9.59 -25.03 -7.78
CA LEU A 460 10.08 -24.58 -6.47
C LEU A 460 9.03 -24.76 -5.36
N VAL A 461 7.80 -24.35 -5.63
CA VAL A 461 6.70 -24.51 -4.66
C VAL A 461 6.41 -25.98 -4.37
N MET A 462 6.45 -26.83 -5.39
CA MET A 462 6.29 -28.29 -5.23
C MET A 462 7.36 -28.87 -4.29
N LEU A 463 8.63 -28.51 -4.47
CA LEU A 463 9.75 -28.96 -3.62
C LEU A 463 9.57 -28.48 -2.17
N LEU A 464 9.13 -27.24 -1.95
CA LEU A 464 8.86 -26.72 -0.61
C LEU A 464 7.68 -27.46 0.07
N ASN A 465 6.65 -27.80 -0.68
CA ASN A 465 5.52 -28.60 -0.15
C ASN A 465 5.94 -30.03 0.19
N GLN A 466 6.79 -30.66 -0.66
CA GLN A 466 7.35 -31.97 -0.38
C GLN A 466 8.25 -31.94 0.87
N GLU A 467 9.08 -30.90 1.03
CA GLU A 467 9.87 -30.72 2.25
C GLU A 467 8.99 -30.68 3.50
N SER A 468 7.89 -29.93 3.46
CA SER A 468 6.98 -29.81 4.61
C SER A 468 6.45 -31.18 5.04
N SER A 469 5.99 -32.00 4.08
CA SER A 469 5.51 -33.36 4.37
C SER A 469 6.62 -34.28 4.90
N LEU A 470 7.83 -34.19 4.33
CA LEU A 470 8.97 -34.96 4.80
C LEU A 470 9.44 -34.55 6.20
N MET A 471 9.36 -33.26 6.53
CA MET A 471 9.75 -32.75 7.85
C MET A 471 8.83 -33.26 8.97
N GLU A 472 7.59 -33.59 8.69
CA GLU A 472 6.72 -34.27 9.65
C GLU A 472 7.20 -35.70 9.96
N ILE A 473 7.67 -36.39 8.93
CA ILE A 473 8.27 -37.73 9.09
C ILE A 473 9.59 -37.64 9.85
N VAL A 474 10.45 -36.69 9.47
CA VAL A 474 11.76 -36.45 10.13
C VAL A 474 11.62 -36.16 11.62
N LYS A 475 10.60 -35.41 12.03
CA LYS A 475 10.30 -35.14 13.47
C LYS A 475 9.99 -36.40 14.26
N LEU A 476 9.43 -37.43 13.61
CA LEU A 476 9.03 -38.69 14.27
C LEU A 476 10.15 -39.71 14.31
N ILE A 477 10.89 -39.92 13.23
CA ILE A 477 11.84 -41.03 13.07
C ILE A 477 13.28 -40.58 12.74
N GLY A 478 13.54 -39.30 12.60
CA GLY A 478 14.85 -38.78 12.21
C GLY A 478 15.09 -38.73 10.69
N SER A 479 16.07 -37.94 10.27
CA SER A 479 16.43 -37.76 8.83
C SER A 479 17.18 -38.96 8.24
N ASP A 480 17.86 -39.73 9.08
CA ASP A 480 18.78 -40.81 8.62
C ASP A 480 18.05 -41.98 7.96
N VAL A 481 16.78 -42.18 8.34
CA VAL A 481 15.94 -43.26 7.82
C VAL A 481 15.36 -42.96 6.42
N LEU A 482 15.38 -41.69 5.99
CA LEU A 482 14.84 -41.34 4.69
C LEU A 482 15.70 -41.89 3.53
N PRO A 483 15.08 -42.32 2.42
CA PRO A 483 15.77 -42.59 1.15
C PRO A 483 16.53 -41.37 0.63
N ASP A 484 17.58 -41.57 -0.16
CA ASP A 484 18.43 -40.49 -0.63
C ASP A 484 17.73 -39.51 -1.56
N ASP A 485 16.73 -39.94 -2.34
CA ASP A 485 15.90 -39.06 -3.15
C ASP A 485 15.10 -38.07 -2.28
N GLN A 486 14.58 -38.53 -1.13
CA GLN A 486 13.88 -37.67 -0.16
C GLN A 486 14.86 -36.76 0.60
N LYS A 487 16.04 -37.25 0.96
CA LYS A 487 17.13 -36.42 1.54
C LYS A 487 17.55 -35.32 0.58
N LEU A 488 17.59 -35.58 -0.73
CA LEU A 488 17.88 -34.57 -1.75
C LEU A 488 16.81 -33.47 -1.75
N VAL A 489 15.52 -33.82 -1.66
CA VAL A 489 14.46 -32.82 -1.58
C VAL A 489 14.66 -31.88 -0.38
N LEU A 490 15.03 -32.42 0.79
CA LEU A 490 15.34 -31.59 1.98
C LEU A 490 16.51 -30.65 1.75
N GLU A 491 17.58 -31.10 1.08
CA GLU A 491 18.74 -30.24 0.78
C GLU A 491 18.41 -29.17 -0.24
N ILE A 492 17.71 -29.50 -1.31
CA ILE A 492 17.30 -28.49 -2.32
C ILE A 492 16.31 -27.49 -1.71
N ALA A 493 15.38 -27.94 -0.88
CA ALA A 493 14.50 -27.02 -0.16
C ALA A 493 15.28 -26.09 0.78
N ARG A 494 16.35 -26.56 1.42
CA ARG A 494 17.29 -25.72 2.18
C ARG A 494 17.94 -24.67 1.27
N VAL A 495 18.40 -25.05 0.08
CA VAL A 495 18.96 -24.12 -0.91
C VAL A 495 17.91 -23.08 -1.32
N ILE A 496 16.67 -23.48 -1.59
CA ILE A 496 15.58 -22.55 -1.92
C ILE A 496 15.34 -21.57 -0.77
N ARG A 497 15.21 -22.06 0.46
CA ARG A 497 14.95 -21.20 1.63
C ARG A 497 16.08 -20.19 1.88
N LEU A 498 17.32 -20.65 1.92
CA LEU A 498 18.47 -19.81 2.28
C LEU A 498 19.04 -19.04 1.09
N GLY A 499 19.01 -19.59 -0.11
CA GLY A 499 19.57 -18.97 -1.30
C GLY A 499 18.59 -18.10 -2.07
N PHE A 500 17.29 -18.41 -2.02
CA PHE A 500 16.27 -17.72 -2.81
C PHE A 500 15.25 -16.95 -1.98
N LEU A 501 14.61 -17.59 -0.98
CA LEU A 501 13.54 -16.94 -0.21
C LEU A 501 14.08 -15.94 0.81
N GLN A 502 15.17 -16.27 1.50
CA GLN A 502 15.80 -15.35 2.42
C GLN A 502 16.51 -14.23 1.67
N GLN A 503 16.20 -12.98 2.01
CA GLN A 503 16.71 -11.80 1.34
C GLN A 503 17.22 -10.77 2.36
N ASN A 504 18.42 -10.22 2.13
CA ASN A 504 19.05 -9.28 3.04
C ASN A 504 18.77 -7.84 2.60
N ALA A 505 17.96 -7.14 3.37
CA ALA A 505 17.57 -5.75 3.10
C ALA A 505 18.74 -4.74 3.15
N PHE A 506 19.89 -5.13 3.72
CA PHE A 506 21.05 -4.25 3.88
C PHE A 506 22.18 -4.53 2.88
N HIS A 507 22.06 -5.57 2.05
CA HIS A 507 23.06 -5.88 1.05
C HIS A 507 22.67 -5.29 -0.31
N LYS A 508 23.58 -4.55 -0.95
CA LYS A 508 23.32 -3.79 -2.20
C LYS A 508 22.71 -4.62 -3.33
N ASP A 509 23.17 -5.86 -3.53
CA ASP A 509 22.74 -6.75 -4.60
C ASP A 509 21.65 -7.74 -4.19
N ASP A 510 21.20 -7.68 -2.91
CA ASP A 510 20.18 -8.56 -2.36
C ASP A 510 18.94 -7.81 -1.84
N THR A 511 19.05 -6.52 -1.49
CA THR A 511 17.93 -5.72 -1.00
C THR A 511 16.82 -5.56 -2.05
N CYS A 512 17.19 -5.43 -3.33
CA CYS A 512 16.28 -5.39 -4.46
C CYS A 512 16.88 -6.21 -5.60
N VAL A 513 16.19 -7.23 -6.03
CA VAL A 513 16.70 -8.18 -7.03
C VAL A 513 15.88 -8.06 -8.33
N PRO A 514 16.50 -7.75 -9.48
CA PRO A 514 15.81 -7.69 -10.77
C PRO A 514 15.20 -9.04 -11.17
N LEU A 515 14.02 -9.03 -11.79
CA LEU A 515 13.31 -10.26 -12.20
C LEU A 515 14.17 -11.22 -13.03
N LYS A 516 15.01 -10.69 -13.92
CA LYS A 516 15.94 -11.53 -14.73
C LYS A 516 16.90 -12.32 -13.84
N LYS A 517 17.46 -11.69 -12.79
CA LYS A 517 18.32 -12.39 -11.83
C LYS A 517 17.50 -13.40 -11.02
N GLN A 518 16.29 -13.03 -10.57
CA GLN A 518 15.40 -13.95 -9.86
C GLN A 518 15.13 -15.21 -10.70
N PHE A 519 14.80 -15.05 -11.97
CA PHE A 519 14.59 -16.17 -12.88
C PHE A 519 15.84 -17.05 -13.03
N LYS A 520 17.01 -16.44 -13.24
CA LYS A 520 18.27 -17.18 -13.35
C LYS A 520 18.63 -17.94 -12.08
N MET A 521 18.32 -17.39 -10.90
CA MET A 521 18.50 -18.11 -9.63
C MET A 521 17.60 -19.35 -9.56
N MET A 522 16.32 -19.26 -9.97
CA MET A 522 15.42 -20.42 -10.05
C MET A 522 15.97 -21.46 -11.03
N GLU A 523 16.44 -21.04 -12.19
CA GLU A 523 17.03 -21.91 -13.21
C GLU A 523 18.23 -22.70 -12.64
N ILE A 524 19.17 -22.04 -11.96
CA ILE A 524 20.35 -22.69 -11.37
C ILE A 524 19.96 -23.68 -10.27
N ILE A 525 19.02 -23.33 -9.40
CA ILE A 525 18.56 -24.23 -8.33
C ILE A 525 17.93 -25.50 -8.92
N LEU A 526 17.08 -25.35 -9.92
CA LEU A 526 16.44 -26.48 -10.58
C LEU A 526 17.43 -27.30 -11.40
N TYR A 527 18.41 -26.66 -12.05
CA TYR A 527 19.49 -27.34 -12.76
C TYR A 527 20.33 -28.20 -11.81
N LEU A 528 20.72 -27.66 -10.64
CA LEU A 528 21.39 -28.42 -9.60
C LEU A 528 20.53 -29.63 -9.14
N TYR A 529 19.24 -29.42 -8.92
CA TYR A 529 18.33 -30.49 -8.52
C TYR A 529 18.32 -31.65 -9.54
N GLU A 530 18.18 -31.35 -10.83
CA GLU A 530 18.16 -32.38 -11.89
C GLU A 530 19.48 -33.16 -11.97
N LYS A 531 20.62 -32.48 -11.87
CA LYS A 531 21.95 -33.13 -11.86
C LYS A 531 22.13 -34.03 -10.62
N CYS A 532 21.79 -33.55 -9.45
CA CYS A 532 21.84 -34.35 -8.22
C CYS A 532 20.87 -35.53 -8.26
N ARG A 533 19.68 -35.36 -8.79
CA ARG A 533 18.68 -36.44 -8.97
C ARG A 533 19.21 -37.53 -9.90
N ALA A 534 19.88 -37.16 -10.99
CA ALA A 534 20.51 -38.13 -11.89
C ALA A 534 21.57 -38.94 -11.16
N LEU A 535 22.45 -38.32 -10.36
CA LEU A 535 23.48 -39.03 -9.58
C LEU A 535 22.85 -40.00 -8.56
N ILE A 536 21.80 -39.59 -7.86
CA ILE A 536 21.09 -40.47 -6.90
C ILE A 536 20.44 -41.65 -7.61
N SER A 537 19.86 -41.46 -8.80
CA SER A 537 19.29 -42.55 -9.58
C SER A 537 20.31 -43.59 -10.02
N MET A 538 21.60 -43.21 -10.03
CA MET A 538 22.75 -44.11 -10.28
C MET A 538 23.30 -44.74 -8.98
N GLY A 539 22.65 -44.49 -7.83
CA GLY A 539 23.04 -45.10 -6.54
C GLY A 539 24.01 -44.25 -5.70
N MET A 540 24.28 -42.98 -6.07
CA MET A 540 25.10 -42.09 -5.27
C MET A 540 24.36 -41.57 -4.05
N PRO A 541 24.88 -41.72 -2.82
CA PRO A 541 24.21 -41.18 -1.64
C PRO A 541 24.36 -39.66 -1.54
N VAL A 542 23.38 -38.99 -0.93
CA VAL A 542 23.40 -37.53 -0.72
C VAL A 542 24.61 -37.06 0.08
N SER A 543 25.15 -37.88 0.98
CA SER A 543 26.35 -37.54 1.75
C SER A 543 27.54 -37.21 0.85
N VAL A 544 27.77 -37.97 -0.23
CA VAL A 544 28.83 -37.72 -1.22
C VAL A 544 28.61 -36.39 -1.95
N LEU A 545 27.36 -36.07 -2.29
CA LEU A 545 27.02 -34.82 -2.95
C LEU A 545 27.31 -33.59 -2.06
N LYS A 546 27.20 -33.73 -0.73
CA LYS A 546 27.49 -32.64 0.23
C LYS A 546 28.99 -32.36 0.40
N GLU A 547 29.85 -33.33 0.22
CA GLU A 547 31.30 -33.18 0.40
C GLU A 547 31.89 -32.08 -0.49
N GLU A 548 31.37 -31.89 -1.70
CA GLU A 548 31.84 -30.90 -2.67
C GLU A 548 31.32 -29.48 -2.40
N LYS A 549 30.47 -29.27 -1.38
CA LYS A 549 29.89 -27.98 -0.99
C LYS A 549 29.16 -27.23 -2.12
N ILE A 550 28.64 -27.96 -3.11
CA ILE A 550 27.94 -27.36 -4.26
C ILE A 550 26.66 -26.63 -3.84
N PHE A 551 25.95 -27.16 -2.83
CA PHE A 551 24.73 -26.53 -2.29
C PHE A 551 25.04 -25.16 -1.68
N GLU A 552 26.14 -25.04 -0.91
CA GLU A 552 26.59 -23.78 -0.29
C GLU A 552 27.00 -22.75 -1.35
N ARG A 553 27.66 -23.17 -2.42
CA ARG A 553 28.01 -22.29 -3.55
C ARG A 553 26.76 -21.74 -4.23
N VAL A 554 25.73 -22.56 -4.44
CA VAL A 554 24.47 -22.09 -5.04
C VAL A 554 23.71 -21.16 -4.08
N ILE A 555 23.74 -21.40 -2.76
CA ILE A 555 23.19 -20.46 -1.76
C ILE A 555 23.89 -19.09 -1.83
N ALA A 556 25.21 -19.08 -2.07
CA ALA A 556 26.00 -17.84 -2.11
C ALA A 556 25.72 -16.96 -3.34
N ILE A 557 25.09 -17.48 -4.39
CA ILE A 557 24.74 -16.75 -5.63
C ILE A 557 24.05 -15.41 -5.34
N ARG A 558 23.21 -15.35 -4.31
CA ARG A 558 22.47 -14.13 -3.94
C ARG A 558 23.41 -12.94 -3.67
N TYR A 559 24.64 -13.20 -3.21
CA TYR A 559 25.66 -12.19 -2.92
C TYR A 559 26.77 -12.14 -3.98
N ASP A 560 27.15 -13.30 -4.52
CA ASP A 560 28.31 -13.43 -5.39
C ASP A 560 28.04 -12.93 -6.81
N VAL A 561 26.76 -12.94 -7.25
CA VAL A 561 26.37 -12.43 -8.56
C VAL A 561 25.75 -11.04 -8.41
N PRO A 562 26.45 -9.97 -8.86
CA PRO A 562 25.88 -8.63 -8.89
C PRO A 562 24.64 -8.54 -9.77
N ASN A 563 23.75 -7.57 -9.48
CA ASN A 563 22.48 -7.40 -10.21
C ASN A 563 22.67 -7.03 -11.69
N ASP A 564 23.80 -6.44 -12.05
CA ASP A 564 24.19 -6.01 -13.40
C ASP A 564 25.02 -7.06 -14.18
N ARG A 565 25.34 -8.22 -13.57
CA ARG A 565 26.21 -9.26 -14.15
C ARG A 565 25.49 -10.61 -14.30
N PRO A 566 24.38 -10.69 -15.06
CA PRO A 566 23.68 -11.95 -15.29
C PRO A 566 24.49 -12.99 -16.08
N ASP A 567 25.57 -12.57 -16.78
CA ASP A 567 26.52 -13.44 -17.48
C ASP A 567 27.24 -14.43 -16.53
N MET A 568 27.39 -14.08 -15.25
CA MET A 568 28.04 -14.95 -14.28
C MET A 568 27.29 -16.26 -13.98
N PHE A 569 25.98 -16.32 -14.28
CA PHE A 569 25.20 -17.54 -14.08
C PHE A 569 25.67 -18.72 -14.95
N ASP A 570 26.21 -18.47 -16.14
CA ASP A 570 26.77 -19.53 -16.99
C ASP A 570 27.99 -20.20 -16.35
N GLY A 571 28.75 -19.42 -15.56
CA GLY A 571 29.84 -19.97 -14.74
C GLY A 571 29.34 -20.93 -13.66
N TYR A 572 28.18 -20.68 -13.05
CA TYR A 572 27.57 -21.58 -12.08
C TYR A 572 27.04 -22.87 -12.73
N LYS A 573 26.44 -22.79 -13.92
CA LYS A 573 26.05 -23.99 -14.67
C LYS A 573 27.27 -24.89 -14.95
N LYS A 574 28.39 -24.30 -15.42
CA LYS A 574 29.64 -25.02 -15.63
C LYS A 574 30.14 -25.67 -14.33
N GLN A 575 30.13 -24.94 -13.20
CA GLN A 575 30.56 -25.52 -11.91
C GLN A 575 29.68 -26.72 -11.51
N ILE A 576 28.39 -26.69 -11.79
CA ILE A 576 27.48 -27.81 -11.54
C ILE A 576 27.79 -28.98 -12.47
N ASP A 577 28.11 -28.74 -13.74
CA ASP A 577 28.52 -29.78 -14.68
C ASP A 577 29.88 -30.40 -14.29
N ASP A 578 30.85 -29.59 -13.90
CA ASP A 578 32.15 -30.05 -13.41
C ASP A 578 31.99 -30.91 -12.14
N PHE A 579 31.11 -30.46 -11.22
CA PHE A 579 30.72 -31.23 -10.04
C PHE A 579 30.11 -32.58 -10.42
N TYR A 580 29.12 -32.59 -11.33
CA TYR A 580 28.47 -33.81 -11.80
C TYR A 580 29.50 -34.80 -12.37
N ASN A 581 30.39 -34.35 -13.26
CA ASN A 581 31.41 -35.17 -13.88
C ASN A 581 32.42 -35.71 -12.85
N SER A 582 32.88 -34.86 -11.93
CA SER A 582 33.80 -35.24 -10.85
C SER A 582 33.26 -36.38 -9.96
N VAL A 583 31.97 -36.28 -9.60
CA VAL A 583 31.30 -37.34 -8.80
C VAL A 583 31.15 -38.61 -9.61
N MET A 584 30.85 -38.53 -10.90
CA MET A 584 30.77 -39.68 -11.81
C MET A 584 32.13 -40.39 -11.94
N GLU A 585 33.21 -39.65 -12.17
CA GLU A 585 34.57 -40.19 -12.34
C GLU A 585 35.11 -40.89 -11.08
N ARG A 586 34.78 -40.40 -9.89
CA ARG A 586 35.19 -41.01 -8.61
C ARG A 586 34.47 -42.33 -8.28
N ASN A 587 33.34 -42.58 -8.89
CA ASN A 587 32.51 -43.73 -8.60
C ASN A 587 32.31 -44.69 -9.79
N ALA A 588 32.97 -44.39 -10.94
CA ALA A 588 33.15 -45.28 -12.07
C ALA A 588 34.40 -46.16 -11.87
#